data_1aa265babc4fa4cf90f8f634dcb399e8
#
_entry.id   1aa265babc4fa4cf90f8f634dcb399e8
#
_cell.length_a   1.000
_cell.length_b   1.000
_cell.length_c   1.000
_cell.angle_alpha   90.00
_cell.angle_beta   90.00
_cell.angle_gamma   90.00
#
_symmetry.space_group_name_H-M   'P 1'
#
loop_
_entity.id
_entity.type
_entity.pdbx_description
1 polymer ?
#
loop_
_entity_poly.entity_id
_entity_poly.type
_entity_poly.pdbx_seq_one_letter_code
_entity_poly.pdbx_strand_id
1 'polypeptide(L)'
;EMRESDWSSDVCSSDLDKADVYTMLKIDEVSNLGAAKIRLRSLKAAVEERERNKKNDGFRKTGTEAPTPGRQVMLDTVMKANPKLTEAVTAASKRAAENGKGESQETAKTQTNGKGASAHNSATLSKYANRIPFGKNMKDYTIVAPQMSPIHFSLVESVIRSGGYKFDILKHASREDVETGLKYVNNDACYPAIMVIGQLVDAILDGKYDPEHTALAITQTGGMCRATNYFGLIRKALVDAGYPQIPVIAISTQGIEDNPGFTATPALLHRVIKALIIGDLLMKCLYRVRPYEVTPGSANQLYHTWDTIVRETLEHHGHSKTARKFIGKGYLPYQTLVKEIVKSFDALPLKDEPRKVRVGVVGEILVKYQPDANNHVVDVIESQNCEAVVPGIMEFMTTRPYISDWNEHYLGMGGNKLGYALMRKALDMYNAPVHKAIDLAHGKFSQDLPMPELVKKADEVTSVGVQAGEGWLLTAEILELIESGCPNVICAQPFACLPNHVTGRGMFGKIRRLHPEANIVSIDYDP
;
A
#
# COMPACT_ATOMS: atom_id res chain seq x y z
N GLU A 1 -2.01 1.28 37.92
CA GLU A 1 -0.92 1.10 36.95
C GLU A 1 -1.15 -0.23 36.23
N MET A 2 -1.83 -0.19 35.09
CA MET A 2 -1.90 -1.33 34.19
C MET A 2 -0.63 -1.30 33.31
N ARG A 3 0.09 -2.40 33.28
CA ARG A 3 1.32 -2.52 32.48
C ARG A 3 0.96 -2.53 31.00
N GLU A 4 1.73 -1.85 30.16
CA GLU A 4 1.58 -1.81 28.68
C GLU A 4 1.53 -3.21 28.04
N SER A 5 2.04 -4.24 28.72
CA SER A 5 2.01 -5.64 28.27
C SER A 5 0.63 -6.30 28.25
N ASP A 6 -0.36 -5.73 28.93
CA ASP A 6 -1.67 -6.40 29.11
C ASP A 6 -2.68 -6.08 27.99
N TRP A 7 -2.33 -5.16 27.08
CA TRP A 7 -3.26 -4.69 26.02
C TRP A 7 -2.97 -5.19 24.61
N SER A 8 -1.83 -5.82 24.38
CA SER A 8 -1.36 -6.05 23.01
C SER A 8 -1.66 -7.43 22.42
N SER A 9 -2.04 -8.42 23.21
CA SER A 9 -2.02 -9.79 22.69
C SER A 9 -3.32 -10.60 22.79
N ASP A 10 -4.28 -10.24 23.64
CA ASP A 10 -5.25 -11.25 24.07
C ASP A 10 -6.74 -11.00 23.77
N VAL A 11 -7.08 -10.00 22.97
CA VAL A 11 -8.47 -9.88 22.48
C VAL A 11 -8.63 -10.77 21.25
N CYS A 12 -8.73 -12.08 21.47
CA CYS A 12 -9.16 -12.99 20.42
C CYS A 12 -10.68 -12.89 20.21
N SER A 13 -11.18 -13.38 19.08
CA SER A 13 -12.63 -13.37 18.78
C SER A 13 -13.49 -14.03 19.86
N SER A 14 -12.95 -14.97 20.63
CA SER A 14 -13.62 -15.61 21.76
C SER A 14 -13.80 -14.69 22.98
N ASP A 15 -12.98 -13.65 23.10
CA ASP A 15 -13.07 -12.67 24.19
C ASP A 15 -13.99 -11.50 23.83
N LEU A 16 -14.15 -11.23 22.52
CA LEU A 16 -15.11 -10.25 22.02
C LEU A 16 -16.56 -10.65 22.34
N ASP A 17 -16.86 -11.95 22.37
CA ASP A 17 -18.18 -12.44 22.78
C ASP A 17 -18.50 -12.16 24.25
N LYS A 18 -17.49 -11.91 25.08
CA LYS A 18 -17.61 -11.56 26.50
C LYS A 18 -17.53 -10.04 26.74
N ALA A 19 -17.00 -9.28 25.77
CA ALA A 19 -16.90 -7.84 25.89
C ALA A 19 -18.25 -7.19 25.58
N ASP A 20 -18.75 -6.44 26.53
CA ASP A 20 -20.04 -5.77 26.40
C ASP A 20 -19.98 -4.60 25.40
N VAL A 21 -18.97 -3.75 25.51
CA VAL A 21 -18.69 -2.63 24.59
C VAL A 21 -17.20 -2.31 24.68
N TYR A 22 -16.55 -2.09 23.55
CA TYR A 22 -15.16 -1.64 23.52
C TYR A 22 -14.94 -0.58 22.44
N THR A 23 -13.89 0.22 22.60
CA THR A 23 -13.38 1.12 21.58
C THR A 23 -11.87 1.17 21.63
N MET A 24 -11.23 1.34 20.47
CA MET A 24 -9.80 1.52 20.38
C MET A 24 -9.47 3.00 20.49
N LEU A 25 -8.61 3.35 21.43
CA LEU A 25 -8.03 4.69 21.54
C LEU A 25 -6.62 4.65 21.00
N LYS A 26 -6.33 5.55 20.06
CA LYS A 26 -4.97 5.87 19.68
C LYS A 26 -4.51 7.05 20.52
N ILE A 27 -3.40 6.86 21.23
CA ILE A 27 -2.71 7.90 21.98
C ILE A 27 -1.29 7.93 21.45
N ASP A 28 -0.91 9.00 20.77
CA ASP A 28 0.44 9.22 20.27
C ASP A 28 1.06 10.49 20.88
N GLU A 29 2.34 10.68 20.66
CA GLU A 29 3.12 11.81 21.24
C GLU A 29 2.63 13.19 20.75
N VAL A 30 1.94 13.24 19.63
CA VAL A 30 1.32 14.46 19.06
C VAL A 30 -0.18 14.50 19.36
N SER A 31 -0.62 13.77 20.39
CA SER A 31 -2.00 13.45 20.68
C SER A 31 -2.95 14.64 20.50
N ASN A 32 -3.77 14.54 19.45
CA ASN A 32 -4.95 15.37 19.34
C ASN A 32 -5.99 14.91 20.36
N LEU A 33 -5.90 15.47 21.57
CA LEU A 33 -6.82 15.20 22.67
C LEU A 33 -8.30 15.34 22.26
N GLY A 34 -8.58 16.05 21.16
CA GLY A 34 -9.90 16.18 20.56
C GLY A 34 -10.44 14.85 20.03
N ALA A 35 -9.63 14.10 19.29
CA ALA A 35 -10.03 12.80 18.74
C ALA A 35 -10.26 11.77 19.84
N ALA A 36 -9.37 11.71 20.84
CA ALA A 36 -9.54 10.84 22.01
C ALA A 36 -10.80 11.19 22.81
N LYS A 37 -11.08 12.48 23.02
CA LYS A 37 -12.31 12.95 23.69
C LYS A 37 -13.57 12.57 22.92
N ILE A 38 -13.57 12.65 21.60
CA ILE A 38 -14.72 12.23 20.76
C ILE A 38 -14.96 10.74 20.91
N ARG A 39 -13.92 9.91 20.82
CA ARG A 39 -14.03 8.45 20.97
C ARG A 39 -14.50 8.05 22.36
N LEU A 40 -13.98 8.66 23.42
CA LEU A 40 -14.45 8.44 24.79
C LEU A 40 -15.91 8.85 24.99
N ARG A 41 -16.34 9.96 24.38
CA ARG A 41 -17.76 10.37 24.42
C ARG A 41 -18.65 9.39 23.69
N SER A 42 -18.23 8.88 22.54
CA SER A 42 -18.96 7.86 21.77
C SER A 42 -19.05 6.54 22.55
N LEU A 43 -17.96 6.10 23.18
CA LEU A 43 -17.98 4.92 24.04
C LEU A 43 -18.92 5.11 25.24
N LYS A 44 -18.82 6.25 25.95
CA LYS A 44 -19.71 6.55 27.06
C LYS A 44 -21.17 6.54 26.64
N ALA A 45 -21.51 7.15 25.49
CA ALA A 45 -22.88 7.12 24.97
C ALA A 45 -23.37 5.71 24.66
N ALA A 46 -22.51 4.87 24.06
CA ALA A 46 -22.83 3.47 23.77
C ALA A 46 -23.05 2.62 25.04
N VAL A 47 -22.23 2.84 26.08
CA VAL A 47 -22.41 2.16 27.40
C VAL A 47 -23.70 2.62 28.05
N GLU A 48 -23.99 3.93 28.12
CA GLU A 48 -25.20 4.48 28.71
C GLU A 48 -26.47 4.01 27.97
N GLU A 49 -26.42 3.86 26.66
CA GLU A 49 -27.50 3.32 25.83
C GLU A 49 -27.74 1.84 26.18
N ARG A 50 -26.67 1.04 26.27
CA ARG A 50 -26.75 -0.37 26.60
C ARG A 50 -27.32 -0.59 28.03
N GLU A 51 -26.91 0.22 28.99
CA GLU A 51 -27.46 0.18 30.34
C GLU A 51 -28.95 0.54 30.39
N ARG A 52 -29.38 1.53 29.58
CA ARG A 52 -30.80 1.87 29.41
C ARG A 52 -31.59 0.74 28.79
N ASN A 53 -31.02 0.09 27.77
CA ASN A 53 -31.67 -1.04 27.11
C ASN A 53 -31.74 -2.26 28.04
N LYS A 54 -30.71 -2.54 28.87
CA LYS A 54 -30.75 -3.56 29.91
C LYS A 54 -31.84 -3.32 30.99
N LYS A 55 -32.16 -2.06 31.29
CA LYS A 55 -33.21 -1.67 32.23
C LYS A 55 -34.63 -1.76 31.64
N ASN A 56 -34.76 -1.64 30.32
CA ASN A 56 -36.05 -1.60 29.62
C ASN A 56 -36.44 -2.92 28.95
N ASP A 57 -35.54 -3.91 28.85
CA ASP A 57 -35.82 -5.16 28.17
C ASP A 57 -35.63 -6.37 29.07
N GLY A 58 -36.73 -7.05 29.32
CA GLY A 58 -36.73 -8.48 29.37
C GLY A 58 -36.36 -9.03 27.98
N PHE A 59 -35.14 -9.53 27.86
CA PHE A 59 -34.47 -10.00 26.66
C PHE A 59 -35.38 -10.90 25.80
N ARG A 60 -35.85 -10.42 24.67
CA ARG A 60 -36.49 -11.23 23.63
C ARG A 60 -35.43 -11.84 22.71
N LYS A 61 -35.18 -13.12 22.87
CA LYS A 61 -34.59 -13.96 21.83
C LYS A 61 -35.63 -14.19 20.74
N THR A 62 -35.57 -13.48 19.65
CA THR A 62 -36.15 -13.92 18.36
C THR A 62 -35.37 -13.28 17.23
N GLY A 63 -34.75 -14.12 16.39
CA GLY A 63 -34.21 -13.72 15.12
C GLY A 63 -35.33 -13.33 14.17
N THR A 64 -35.34 -12.07 13.77
CA THR A 64 -35.84 -11.50 12.51
C THR A 64 -35.38 -10.07 12.46
N GLU A 65 -34.87 -9.65 11.31
CA GLU A 65 -34.28 -8.35 11.04
C GLU A 65 -35.26 -7.21 11.37
N ALA A 66 -34.89 -6.39 12.35
CA ALA A 66 -35.42 -5.05 12.50
C ALA A 66 -34.24 -4.04 12.52
N PRO A 67 -34.39 -2.83 11.96
CA PRO A 67 -33.32 -1.84 11.92
C PRO A 67 -32.83 -1.53 13.34
N THR A 68 -31.52 -1.57 13.53
CA THR A 68 -30.84 -1.35 14.82
C THR A 68 -31.30 -0.05 15.49
N PRO A 69 -31.89 -0.09 16.69
CA PRO A 69 -32.41 1.11 17.38
C PRO A 69 -31.36 2.19 17.65
N GLY A 70 -30.08 1.82 17.72
CA GLY A 70 -28.97 2.76 17.97
C GLY A 70 -28.79 3.85 16.93
N ARG A 71 -29.11 3.58 15.66
CA ARG A 71 -29.02 4.57 14.59
C ARG A 71 -30.06 5.68 14.71
N GLN A 72 -31.27 5.34 15.15
CA GLN A 72 -32.36 6.29 15.32
C GLN A 72 -32.13 7.19 16.55
N VAL A 73 -31.66 6.62 17.65
CA VAL A 73 -31.36 7.38 18.90
C VAL A 73 -30.17 8.32 18.69
N MET A 74 -29.16 7.90 17.92
CA MET A 74 -28.02 8.76 17.58
C MET A 74 -28.45 9.93 16.68
N LEU A 75 -29.31 9.68 15.68
CA LEU A 75 -29.90 10.71 14.82
C LEU A 75 -30.74 11.70 15.65
N ASP A 76 -31.61 11.20 16.50
CA ASP A 76 -32.49 12.01 17.35
C ASP A 76 -31.69 12.87 18.37
N THR A 77 -30.58 12.34 18.90
CA THR A 77 -29.70 13.06 19.81
C THR A 77 -28.94 14.17 19.09
N VAL A 78 -28.42 13.91 17.89
CA VAL A 78 -27.73 14.89 17.04
C VAL A 78 -28.69 15.97 16.55
N MET A 79 -29.91 15.58 16.18
CA MET A 79 -30.96 16.51 15.73
C MET A 79 -31.46 17.40 16.86
N LYS A 80 -31.63 16.90 18.08
CA LYS A 80 -31.99 17.70 19.25
C LYS A 80 -30.88 18.68 19.67
N ALA A 81 -29.62 18.30 19.46
CA ALA A 81 -28.47 19.16 19.78
C ALA A 81 -28.21 20.26 18.74
N ASN A 82 -28.82 20.18 17.55
CA ASN A 82 -28.56 21.11 16.46
C ASN A 82 -29.87 21.47 15.69
N PRO A 83 -30.66 22.46 16.18
CA PRO A 83 -31.95 22.84 15.58
C PRO A 83 -31.88 23.19 14.09
N LYS A 84 -30.81 23.85 13.62
CA LYS A 84 -30.61 24.20 12.21
C LYS A 84 -30.41 22.97 11.32
N LEU A 85 -29.77 21.93 11.85
CA LEU A 85 -29.61 20.64 11.14
C LEU A 85 -30.96 19.91 11.06
N THR A 86 -31.78 20.00 12.11
CA THR A 86 -33.13 19.42 12.16
C THR A 86 -34.04 20.07 11.12
N GLU A 87 -34.03 21.40 10.98
CA GLU A 87 -34.80 22.10 9.94
C GLU A 87 -34.34 21.70 8.53
N ALA A 88 -33.04 21.64 8.29
CA ALA A 88 -32.48 21.25 7.01
C ALA A 88 -32.85 19.81 6.59
N VAL A 89 -32.74 18.86 7.51
CA VAL A 89 -33.10 17.45 7.29
C VAL A 89 -34.62 17.27 7.10
N THR A 90 -35.43 17.99 7.86
CA THR A 90 -36.88 17.95 7.74
C THR A 90 -37.35 18.55 6.40
N ALA A 91 -36.75 19.66 5.97
CA ALA A 91 -36.99 20.26 4.67
C ALA A 91 -36.58 19.34 3.50
N ALA A 92 -35.43 18.68 3.61
CA ALA A 92 -34.96 17.71 2.62
C ALA A 92 -35.87 16.47 2.53
N SER A 93 -36.34 15.96 3.66
CA SER A 93 -37.25 14.81 3.74
C SER A 93 -38.64 15.14 3.17
N LYS A 94 -39.16 16.35 3.40
CA LYS A 94 -40.40 16.81 2.79
C LYS A 94 -40.29 16.94 1.25
N ARG A 95 -39.21 17.50 0.74
CA ARG A 95 -38.93 17.58 -0.69
C ARG A 95 -38.80 16.22 -1.36
N ALA A 96 -38.15 15.24 -0.66
CA ALA A 96 -38.04 13.87 -1.15
C ALA A 96 -39.43 13.16 -1.19
N ALA A 97 -40.30 13.43 -0.22
CA ALA A 97 -41.65 12.87 -0.18
C ALA A 97 -42.62 13.52 -1.23
N GLU A 98 -42.39 14.76 -1.55
CA GLU A 98 -43.16 15.48 -2.60
C GLU A 98 -42.72 15.05 -4.01
N ASN A 99 -41.43 14.77 -4.24
CA ASN A 99 -40.89 14.24 -5.49
C ASN A 99 -41.15 12.73 -5.70
N GLY A 100 -41.53 11.98 -4.68
CA GLY A 100 -41.81 10.53 -4.77
C GLY A 100 -43.22 10.15 -5.14
N LYS A 101 -44.11 11.11 -5.45
CA LYS A 101 -45.51 10.87 -5.85
C LYS A 101 -45.79 11.03 -7.35
N GLY A 102 -44.82 10.95 -8.18
CA GLY A 102 -44.99 10.96 -9.62
C GLY A 102 -43.89 10.16 -10.28
N GLU A 103 -44.23 8.98 -10.75
CA GLU A 103 -43.66 8.24 -11.88
C GLU A 103 -43.48 6.75 -11.59
N SER A 104 -44.56 6.05 -11.91
CA SER A 104 -44.48 4.65 -12.37
C SER A 104 -44.71 4.67 -13.89
N GLN A 105 -43.83 4.00 -14.62
CA GLN A 105 -43.86 3.65 -16.05
C GLN A 105 -43.43 4.77 -17.04
N GLU A 106 -42.19 4.63 -17.54
CA GLU A 106 -41.97 4.35 -18.97
C GLU A 106 -40.50 4.14 -19.28
N THR A 107 -40.21 3.00 -19.90
CA THR A 107 -38.96 2.70 -20.57
C THR A 107 -38.86 3.58 -21.84
N ALA A 108 -37.78 4.34 -21.98
CA ALA A 108 -37.13 4.61 -23.27
C ALA A 108 -35.97 5.61 -23.15
N LYS A 109 -34.87 5.22 -23.76
CA LYS A 109 -33.87 6.04 -24.47
C LYS A 109 -34.07 7.56 -24.39
N THR A 110 -33.10 8.34 -23.90
CA THR A 110 -32.55 9.44 -24.67
C THR A 110 -31.63 10.34 -23.87
N GLN A 111 -30.51 10.63 -24.46
CA GLN A 111 -29.72 11.88 -24.47
C GLN A 111 -29.87 12.88 -23.31
N THR A 112 -28.70 13.07 -22.71
CA THR A 112 -28.23 14.24 -21.96
C THR A 112 -28.84 15.57 -22.39
N ASN A 113 -29.50 16.25 -21.46
CA ASN A 113 -29.40 17.70 -21.28
C ASN A 113 -29.78 18.05 -19.83
N GLY A 114 -28.73 18.20 -18.98
CA GLY A 114 -28.92 18.63 -17.61
C GLY A 114 -29.07 20.13 -17.49
N LYS A 115 -30.14 20.57 -16.90
CA LYS A 115 -30.23 21.87 -16.23
C LYS A 115 -31.05 21.68 -14.97
N GLY A 116 -30.40 21.87 -13.80
CA GLY A 116 -31.11 21.99 -12.54
C GLY A 116 -30.41 21.31 -11.33
N ALA A 117 -29.16 21.59 -11.09
CA ALA A 117 -28.54 21.34 -9.77
C ALA A 117 -28.16 22.70 -9.15
N SER A 118 -28.52 22.87 -7.89
CA SER A 118 -28.38 24.11 -7.11
C SER A 118 -27.01 24.77 -7.32
N ALA A 119 -27.01 26.06 -7.63
CA ALA A 119 -25.82 26.85 -8.00
C ALA A 119 -24.68 26.88 -6.95
N HIS A 120 -24.96 26.50 -5.72
CA HIS A 120 -23.93 26.48 -4.65
C HIS A 120 -23.03 25.24 -4.66
N ASN A 121 -23.54 24.08 -5.10
CA ASN A 121 -22.72 22.85 -5.23
C ASN A 121 -21.96 22.80 -6.56
N SER A 122 -22.45 23.46 -7.63
CA SER A 122 -21.80 23.39 -8.93
C SER A 122 -20.50 24.19 -9.01
N ALA A 123 -20.40 25.33 -8.33
CA ALA A 123 -19.17 26.13 -8.30
C ALA A 123 -18.02 25.46 -7.52
N THR A 124 -18.36 24.76 -6.43
CA THR A 124 -17.36 24.02 -5.63
C THR A 124 -16.87 22.77 -6.35
N LEU A 125 -17.76 22.05 -7.03
CA LEU A 125 -17.40 20.87 -7.83
C LEU A 125 -16.66 21.25 -9.12
N SER A 126 -16.97 22.39 -9.76
CA SER A 126 -16.28 22.85 -10.96
C SER A 126 -14.82 23.21 -10.71
N LYS A 127 -14.48 23.67 -9.50
CA LYS A 127 -13.08 23.97 -9.10
C LYS A 127 -12.16 22.75 -9.25
N TYR A 128 -12.63 21.55 -8.93
CA TYR A 128 -11.86 20.32 -8.98
C TYR A 128 -12.11 19.48 -10.24
N ALA A 129 -13.05 19.89 -11.08
CA ALA A 129 -13.43 19.15 -12.28
C ALA A 129 -12.46 19.35 -13.46
N ASN A 130 -11.67 20.42 -13.45
CA ASN A 130 -10.71 20.70 -14.51
C ASN A 130 -9.50 19.74 -14.40
N ARG A 131 -9.55 18.70 -15.20
CA ARG A 131 -8.45 17.76 -15.37
C ARG A 131 -7.55 18.24 -16.52
N ILE A 132 -6.28 18.43 -16.23
CA ILE A 132 -5.27 18.67 -17.26
C ILE A 132 -4.58 17.32 -17.55
N PRO A 133 -4.83 16.70 -18.71
CA PRO A 133 -4.14 15.48 -19.09
C PRO A 133 -2.68 15.80 -19.45
N PHE A 134 -1.76 14.88 -19.15
CA PHE A 134 -0.40 15.00 -19.61
C PHE A 134 -0.33 14.77 -21.14
N GLY A 135 -0.19 15.86 -21.87
CA GLY A 135 -0.28 15.89 -23.34
C GLY A 135 1.05 15.53 -24.04
N LYS A 136 0.97 15.20 -25.32
CA LYS A 136 2.16 14.93 -26.16
C LYS A 136 3.11 16.14 -26.30
N ASN A 137 2.60 17.34 -26.13
CA ASN A 137 3.36 18.59 -26.10
C ASN A 137 4.14 18.81 -24.79
N MET A 138 3.91 17.99 -23.76
CA MET A 138 4.53 18.12 -22.45
C MET A 138 5.72 17.17 -22.25
N LYS A 139 6.33 16.65 -23.33
CA LYS A 139 7.46 15.72 -23.25
C LYS A 139 8.69 16.30 -22.55
N ASP A 140 8.82 17.61 -22.54
CA ASP A 140 9.93 18.32 -21.89
C ASP A 140 9.70 18.58 -20.40
N TYR A 141 8.51 18.26 -19.89
CA TYR A 141 8.18 18.40 -18.48
C TYR A 141 8.96 17.39 -17.64
N THR A 142 9.33 17.82 -16.44
CA THR A 142 9.85 16.91 -15.43
C THR A 142 8.70 16.18 -14.76
N ILE A 143 8.68 14.87 -14.83
CA ILE A 143 7.69 14.03 -14.16
C ILE A 143 8.25 13.68 -12.79
N VAL A 144 7.58 14.11 -11.73
CA VAL A 144 7.98 13.87 -10.33
C VAL A 144 7.11 12.80 -9.72
N ALA A 145 7.71 11.80 -9.10
CA ALA A 145 7.02 10.71 -8.43
C ALA A 145 7.50 10.58 -6.97
N PRO A 146 6.65 10.08 -6.05
CA PRO A 146 7.04 9.89 -4.65
C PRO A 146 7.94 8.66 -4.51
N GLN A 147 8.73 8.63 -3.45
CA GLN A 147 9.49 7.44 -3.06
C GLN A 147 8.59 6.45 -2.34
N MET A 148 8.56 5.21 -2.81
CA MET A 148 7.82 4.13 -2.18
C MET A 148 8.72 2.98 -1.71
N SER A 149 9.85 2.78 -2.40
CA SER A 149 10.83 1.74 -2.07
C SER A 149 12.19 2.12 -2.66
N PRO A 150 13.14 2.61 -1.85
CA PRO A 150 14.40 3.17 -2.35
C PRO A 150 15.18 2.21 -3.26
N ILE A 151 15.21 0.92 -2.90
CA ILE A 151 15.94 -0.10 -3.67
C ILE A 151 15.33 -0.30 -5.07
N HIS A 152 14.01 -0.38 -5.16
CA HIS A 152 13.32 -0.69 -6.42
C HIS A 152 13.13 0.54 -7.28
N PHE A 153 12.75 1.65 -6.68
CA PHE A 153 12.36 2.85 -7.42
C PHE A 153 13.55 3.59 -8.00
N SER A 154 14.75 3.46 -7.44
CA SER A 154 15.99 3.94 -8.09
C SER A 154 16.22 3.27 -9.46
N LEU A 155 15.90 1.99 -9.57
CA LEU A 155 16.02 1.21 -10.81
C LEU A 155 14.90 1.57 -11.79
N VAL A 156 13.66 1.73 -11.31
CA VAL A 156 12.51 2.15 -12.11
C VAL A 156 12.72 3.54 -12.70
N GLU A 157 13.27 4.48 -11.92
CA GLU A 157 13.64 5.82 -12.38
C GLU A 157 14.57 5.75 -13.61
N SER A 158 15.66 4.97 -13.53
CA SER A 158 16.60 4.78 -14.64
C SER A 158 15.91 4.20 -15.88
N VAL A 159 15.00 3.25 -15.70
CA VAL A 159 14.23 2.67 -16.81
C VAL A 159 13.36 3.72 -17.49
N ILE A 160 12.62 4.53 -16.73
CA ILE A 160 11.70 5.53 -17.28
C ILE A 160 12.51 6.63 -18.00
N ARG A 161 13.64 7.07 -17.43
CA ARG A 161 14.56 8.03 -18.07
C ARG A 161 15.11 7.50 -19.40
N SER A 162 15.45 6.22 -19.46
CA SER A 162 15.89 5.58 -20.72
C SER A 162 14.78 5.46 -21.77
N GLY A 163 13.52 5.64 -21.37
CA GLY A 163 12.36 5.78 -22.26
C GLY A 163 12.21 7.18 -22.86
N GLY A 164 13.10 8.12 -22.53
CA GLY A 164 13.10 9.49 -23.05
C GLY A 164 12.29 10.48 -22.21
N TYR A 165 11.91 10.13 -20.98
CA TYR A 165 11.22 11.02 -20.05
C TYR A 165 12.21 11.67 -19.07
N LYS A 166 12.01 12.94 -18.75
CA LYS A 166 12.62 13.57 -17.58
C LYS A 166 11.83 13.12 -16.36
N PHE A 167 12.34 12.13 -15.66
CA PHE A 167 11.66 11.50 -14.53
C PHE A 167 12.51 11.63 -13.27
N ASP A 168 11.93 12.07 -12.18
CA ASP A 168 12.61 12.28 -10.91
C ASP A 168 11.78 11.66 -9.78
N ILE A 169 12.39 10.76 -9.02
CA ILE A 169 11.78 10.19 -7.81
C ILE A 169 12.33 10.94 -6.61
N LEU A 170 11.43 11.47 -5.79
CA LEU A 170 11.78 12.10 -4.52
C LEU A 170 12.48 11.06 -3.63
N LYS A 171 13.64 11.43 -3.04
CA LYS A 171 14.50 10.41 -2.39
C LYS A 171 14.10 10.09 -0.97
N HIS A 172 13.63 11.08 -0.25
CA HIS A 172 13.30 11.01 1.17
C HIS A 172 11.92 11.60 1.41
N ALA A 173 11.27 11.13 2.44
CA ALA A 173 10.10 11.77 3.02
C ALA A 173 10.50 12.36 4.38
N SER A 174 10.10 13.59 4.61
CA SER A 174 10.42 14.35 5.82
C SER A 174 9.18 14.55 6.67
N ARG A 175 9.37 15.12 7.87
CA ARG A 175 8.25 15.53 8.71
C ARG A 175 7.46 16.68 8.08
N GLU A 176 8.15 17.58 7.40
CA GLU A 176 7.54 18.70 6.67
C GLU A 176 6.62 18.21 5.57
N ASP A 177 7.00 17.16 4.85
CA ASP A 177 6.14 16.50 3.86
C ASP A 177 4.84 15.99 4.51
N VAL A 178 4.94 15.37 5.68
CA VAL A 178 3.77 14.87 6.42
C VAL A 178 2.88 16.03 6.88
N GLU A 179 3.45 17.11 7.40
CA GLU A 179 2.72 18.31 7.81
C GLU A 179 2.02 18.98 6.62
N THR A 180 2.68 19.04 5.46
CA THR A 180 2.07 19.47 4.19
C THR A 180 0.93 18.55 3.77
N GLY A 181 1.11 17.23 3.89
CA GLY A 181 0.06 16.26 3.66
C GLY A 181 -1.15 16.45 4.55
N LEU A 182 -0.96 16.65 5.84
CA LEU A 182 -2.04 16.93 6.81
C LEU A 182 -2.81 18.22 6.49
N LYS A 183 -2.14 19.22 5.89
CA LYS A 183 -2.77 20.48 5.49
C LYS A 183 -3.69 20.33 4.28
N TYR A 184 -3.30 19.52 3.27
CA TYR A 184 -3.99 19.46 1.97
C TYR A 184 -4.81 18.18 1.77
N VAL A 185 -4.59 17.15 2.59
CA VAL A 185 -5.34 15.90 2.59
C VAL A 185 -6.21 15.85 3.85
N ASN A 186 -7.36 15.18 3.76
CA ASN A 186 -8.16 14.93 4.96
C ASN A 186 -7.35 14.07 5.94
N ASN A 187 -7.24 14.51 7.19
CA ASN A 187 -6.53 13.81 8.27
C ASN A 187 -7.10 12.42 8.62
N ASP A 188 -8.34 12.10 8.17
CA ASP A 188 -8.90 10.75 8.23
C ASP A 188 -8.39 9.84 7.09
N ALA A 189 -7.55 10.35 6.19
CA ALA A 189 -6.90 9.53 5.18
C ALA A 189 -5.83 8.62 5.84
N CYS A 190 -5.53 7.49 5.19
CA CYS A 190 -4.45 6.62 5.67
C CYS A 190 -3.09 7.33 5.58
N TYR A 191 -2.18 6.99 6.48
CA TYR A 191 -0.85 7.56 6.55
C TYR A 191 -0.09 7.59 5.21
N PRO A 192 -0.07 6.51 4.38
CA PRO A 192 0.55 6.56 3.07
C PRO A 192 -0.01 7.65 2.15
N ALA A 193 -1.33 7.92 2.20
CA ALA A 193 -1.92 9.00 1.41
C ALA A 193 -1.41 10.36 1.84
N ILE A 194 -1.33 10.60 3.15
CA ILE A 194 -0.84 11.86 3.73
C ILE A 194 0.62 12.07 3.33
N MET A 195 1.47 11.07 3.54
CA MET A 195 2.90 11.14 3.25
C MET A 195 3.19 11.36 1.76
N VAL A 196 2.61 10.53 0.89
CA VAL A 196 2.87 10.57 -0.56
C VAL A 196 2.37 11.88 -1.18
N ILE A 197 1.19 12.35 -0.78
CA ILE A 197 0.61 13.57 -1.32
C ILE A 197 1.36 14.77 -0.77
N GLY A 198 1.69 14.75 0.53
CA GLY A 198 2.51 15.77 1.16
C GLY A 198 3.85 15.93 0.47
N GLN A 199 4.60 14.85 0.27
CA GLN A 199 5.89 14.84 -0.39
C GLN A 199 5.84 15.47 -1.80
N LEU A 200 4.81 15.13 -2.58
CA LEU A 200 4.64 15.69 -3.93
C LEU A 200 4.26 17.18 -3.92
N VAL A 201 3.37 17.58 -3.02
CA VAL A 201 2.92 18.98 -2.92
C VAL A 201 4.02 19.85 -2.33
N ASP A 202 4.73 19.37 -1.30
CA ASP A 202 5.83 20.07 -0.66
C ASP A 202 6.97 20.36 -1.64
N ALA A 203 7.34 19.39 -2.47
CA ALA A 203 8.35 19.55 -3.51
C ALA A 203 8.00 20.67 -4.54
N ILE A 204 6.71 20.96 -4.73
CA ILE A 204 6.25 22.09 -5.55
C ILE A 204 6.30 23.39 -4.77
N LEU A 205 5.86 23.38 -3.50
CA LEU A 205 5.83 24.57 -2.63
C LEU A 205 7.22 25.09 -2.32
N ASP A 206 8.20 24.19 -2.15
CA ASP A 206 9.62 24.54 -1.94
C ASP A 206 10.29 25.20 -3.15
N GLY A 207 9.62 25.26 -4.30
CA GLY A 207 10.16 25.82 -5.52
C GLY A 207 11.27 24.98 -6.16
N LYS A 208 11.43 23.73 -5.74
CA LYS A 208 12.41 22.78 -6.31
C LYS A 208 12.11 22.45 -7.79
N TYR A 209 10.83 22.48 -8.16
CA TYR A 209 10.35 22.20 -9.50
C TYR A 209 9.55 23.38 -10.05
N ASP A 210 9.78 23.72 -11.32
CA ASP A 210 9.02 24.74 -12.04
C ASP A 210 7.59 24.25 -12.28
N PRO A 211 6.54 24.88 -11.67
CA PRO A 211 5.17 24.44 -11.82
C PRO A 211 4.63 24.45 -13.27
N GLU A 212 5.20 25.29 -14.14
CA GLU A 212 4.78 25.39 -15.55
C GLU A 212 5.35 24.26 -16.42
N HIS A 213 6.42 23.58 -15.96
CA HIS A 213 7.08 22.50 -16.68
C HIS A 213 7.21 21.21 -15.85
N THR A 214 6.30 21.02 -14.91
CA THR A 214 6.27 19.84 -14.04
C THR A 214 4.97 19.07 -14.19
N ALA A 215 5.03 17.75 -14.12
CA ALA A 215 3.92 16.85 -13.96
C ALA A 215 4.16 15.95 -12.75
N LEU A 216 3.12 15.60 -12.00
CA LEU A 216 3.23 14.62 -10.92
C LEU A 216 2.79 13.24 -11.40
N ALA A 217 3.40 12.19 -10.91
CA ALA A 217 3.03 10.82 -11.24
C ALA A 217 2.82 9.97 -9.99
N ILE A 218 1.80 9.12 -10.02
CA ILE A 218 1.51 8.15 -8.98
C ILE A 218 0.99 6.86 -9.59
N THR A 219 1.28 5.73 -8.96
CA THR A 219 0.66 4.45 -9.32
C THR A 219 -0.79 4.40 -8.86
N GLN A 220 -1.65 3.77 -9.66
CA GLN A 220 -3.06 3.55 -9.34
C GLN A 220 -3.33 2.05 -9.31
N THR A 221 -3.68 1.51 -8.15
CA THR A 221 -3.86 0.06 -7.96
C THR A 221 -5.16 -0.46 -8.60
N GLY A 222 -6.19 0.37 -8.70
CA GLY A 222 -7.51 -0.01 -9.24
C GLY A 222 -8.29 -1.00 -8.37
N GLY A 223 -7.85 -1.24 -7.12
CA GLY A 223 -8.49 -2.11 -6.15
C GLY A 223 -9.37 -1.34 -5.14
N MET A 224 -9.90 -2.08 -4.16
CA MET A 224 -10.79 -1.55 -3.11
C MET A 224 -9.99 -0.89 -1.96
N CYS A 225 -8.94 -0.17 -2.29
CA CYS A 225 -8.09 0.56 -1.36
C CYS A 225 -8.06 2.03 -1.73
N ARG A 226 -7.77 2.91 -0.78
CA ARG A 226 -7.67 4.36 -1.01
C ARG A 226 -6.56 4.72 -2.01
N ALA A 227 -5.52 3.89 -2.15
CA ALA A 227 -4.47 4.05 -3.15
C ALA A 227 -5.00 4.16 -4.59
N THR A 228 -6.16 3.61 -4.88
CA THR A 228 -6.87 3.80 -6.16
C THR A 228 -7.21 5.27 -6.44
N ASN A 229 -7.37 6.11 -5.41
CA ASN A 229 -7.78 7.50 -5.54
C ASN A 229 -6.70 8.52 -5.14
N TYR A 230 -5.46 8.10 -4.91
CA TYR A 230 -4.39 9.06 -4.56
C TYR A 230 -4.21 10.14 -5.63
N PHE A 231 -4.31 9.79 -6.92
CA PHE A 231 -4.22 10.76 -8.00
C PHE A 231 -5.30 11.86 -7.92
N GLY A 232 -6.54 11.51 -7.52
CA GLY A 232 -7.62 12.45 -7.30
C GLY A 232 -7.38 13.36 -6.10
N LEU A 233 -6.81 12.80 -5.02
CA LEU A 233 -6.43 13.57 -3.84
C LEU A 233 -5.25 14.51 -4.14
N ILE A 234 -4.26 14.08 -4.93
CA ILE A 234 -3.15 14.95 -5.40
C ILE A 234 -3.71 16.13 -6.20
N ARG A 235 -4.63 15.90 -7.13
CA ARG A 235 -5.27 16.97 -7.90
C ARG A 235 -5.98 17.97 -7.00
N LYS A 236 -6.77 17.47 -6.04
CA LYS A 236 -7.41 18.32 -5.05
C LYS A 236 -6.38 19.16 -4.29
N ALA A 237 -5.33 18.52 -3.79
CA ALA A 237 -4.27 19.19 -3.03
C ALA A 237 -3.56 20.27 -3.86
N LEU A 238 -3.25 20.01 -5.13
CA LEU A 238 -2.66 20.99 -6.04
C LEU A 238 -3.59 22.20 -6.27
N VAL A 239 -4.88 21.98 -6.48
CA VAL A 239 -5.85 23.08 -6.62
C VAL A 239 -5.90 23.93 -5.36
N ASP A 240 -5.92 23.30 -4.19
CA ASP A 240 -5.98 24.01 -2.91
C ASP A 240 -4.65 24.72 -2.56
N ALA A 241 -3.52 24.19 -3.07
CA ALA A 241 -2.21 24.81 -2.96
C ALA A 241 -1.96 25.94 -3.99
N GLY A 242 -2.88 26.16 -4.95
CA GLY A 242 -2.78 27.22 -5.96
C GLY A 242 -2.10 26.80 -7.28
N TYR A 243 -1.89 25.51 -7.52
CA TYR A 243 -1.22 24.96 -8.72
C TYR A 243 -2.13 24.06 -9.57
N PRO A 244 -3.33 24.53 -9.99
CA PRO A 244 -4.29 23.71 -10.74
C PRO A 244 -3.79 23.31 -12.14
N GLN A 245 -2.74 23.97 -12.66
CA GLN A 245 -2.16 23.74 -13.98
C GLN A 245 -1.26 22.50 -14.05
N ILE A 246 -0.82 21.95 -12.91
CA ILE A 246 0.08 20.79 -12.89
C ILE A 246 -0.67 19.52 -13.24
N PRO A 247 -0.35 18.82 -14.32
CA PRO A 247 -0.96 17.54 -14.66
C PRO A 247 -0.54 16.43 -13.70
N VAL A 248 -1.47 15.51 -13.41
CA VAL A 248 -1.21 14.32 -12.59
C VAL A 248 -1.40 13.06 -13.43
N ILE A 249 -0.33 12.30 -13.58
CA ILE A 249 -0.29 11.04 -14.34
C ILE A 249 -0.65 9.90 -13.39
N ALA A 250 -1.80 9.26 -13.62
CA ALA A 250 -2.16 8.02 -12.94
C ALA A 250 -1.60 6.82 -13.72
N ILE A 251 -0.54 6.19 -13.21
CA ILE A 251 0.07 5.02 -13.83
C ILE A 251 -0.76 3.79 -13.44
N SER A 252 -1.59 3.32 -14.35
CA SER A 252 -2.49 2.19 -14.13
C SER A 252 -2.43 1.18 -15.27
N THR A 253 -2.47 -0.11 -14.94
CA THR A 253 -2.63 -1.18 -15.91
C THR A 253 -4.08 -1.33 -16.39
N GLN A 254 -5.03 -0.66 -15.76
CA GLN A 254 -6.47 -0.76 -16.05
C GLN A 254 -6.97 0.31 -17.04
N GLY A 255 -6.12 1.26 -17.46
CA GLY A 255 -6.48 2.28 -18.43
C GLY A 255 -7.59 3.23 -17.94
N ILE A 256 -7.68 3.49 -16.64
CA ILE A 256 -8.74 4.34 -16.06
C ILE A 256 -8.58 5.80 -16.50
N GLU A 257 -7.35 6.22 -16.80
CA GLU A 257 -7.06 7.56 -17.26
C GLU A 257 -6.19 7.60 -18.52
N ASP A 258 -6.51 8.51 -19.42
CA ASP A 258 -5.74 8.76 -20.63
C ASP A 258 -4.72 9.90 -20.38
N ASN A 259 -3.45 9.59 -20.57
CA ASN A 259 -2.33 10.52 -20.51
C ASN A 259 -1.50 10.38 -21.79
N PRO A 260 -1.92 11.00 -22.91
CA PRO A 260 -1.35 10.74 -24.23
C PRO A 260 0.13 11.12 -24.38
N GLY A 261 0.67 11.90 -23.45
CA GLY A 261 2.09 12.24 -23.36
C GLY A 261 2.94 11.18 -22.69
N PHE A 262 2.35 10.27 -21.88
CA PHE A 262 3.05 9.19 -21.19
C PHE A 262 2.59 7.84 -21.71
N THR A 263 3.46 7.13 -22.40
CA THR A 263 3.13 5.83 -23.00
C THR A 263 4.01 4.73 -22.41
N ALA A 264 3.39 3.79 -21.71
CA ALA A 264 4.04 2.58 -21.26
C ALA A 264 4.18 1.60 -22.44
N THR A 265 5.26 1.72 -23.20
CA THR A 265 5.54 0.78 -24.29
C THR A 265 5.83 -0.63 -23.76
N PRO A 266 5.57 -1.71 -24.54
CA PRO A 266 5.94 -3.07 -24.13
C PRO A 266 7.43 -3.21 -23.76
N ALA A 267 8.31 -2.49 -24.45
CA ALA A 267 9.74 -2.47 -24.15
C ALA A 267 10.05 -1.78 -22.81
N LEU A 268 9.34 -0.70 -22.48
CA LEU A 268 9.46 -0.02 -21.19
C LEU A 268 8.95 -0.93 -20.06
N LEU A 269 7.77 -1.52 -20.22
CA LEU A 269 7.18 -2.44 -19.25
C LEU A 269 8.08 -3.65 -18.99
N HIS A 270 8.64 -4.26 -20.05
CA HIS A 270 9.60 -5.35 -19.93
C HIS A 270 10.82 -4.98 -19.05
N ARG A 271 11.34 -3.75 -19.19
CA ARG A 271 12.47 -3.28 -18.37
C ARG A 271 12.05 -2.95 -16.94
N VAL A 272 10.86 -2.38 -16.73
CA VAL A 272 10.31 -2.13 -15.38
C VAL A 272 10.14 -3.44 -14.60
N ILE A 273 9.59 -4.48 -15.22
CA ILE A 273 9.46 -5.81 -14.58
C ILE A 273 10.83 -6.34 -14.17
N LYS A 274 11.84 -6.26 -15.04
CA LYS A 274 13.20 -6.67 -14.70
C LYS A 274 13.80 -5.84 -13.57
N ALA A 275 13.57 -4.53 -13.58
CA ALA A 275 14.04 -3.64 -12.52
C ALA A 275 13.47 -4.02 -11.15
N LEU A 276 12.17 -4.30 -11.08
CA LEU A 276 11.51 -4.72 -9.84
C LEU A 276 12.04 -6.08 -9.34
N ILE A 277 12.15 -7.07 -10.22
CA ILE A 277 12.70 -8.40 -9.85
C ILE A 277 14.17 -8.29 -9.39
N ILE A 278 14.99 -7.47 -10.05
CA ILE A 278 16.37 -7.24 -9.61
C ILE A 278 16.39 -6.48 -8.28
N GLY A 279 15.46 -5.56 -8.06
CA GLY A 279 15.30 -4.86 -6.79
C GLY A 279 15.03 -5.84 -5.64
N ASP A 280 14.08 -6.78 -5.82
CA ASP A 280 13.81 -7.85 -4.85
C ASP A 280 15.05 -8.71 -4.59
N LEU A 281 15.78 -9.08 -5.64
CA LEU A 281 17.02 -9.85 -5.50
C LEU A 281 18.10 -9.09 -4.72
N LEU A 282 18.32 -7.80 -5.03
CA LEU A 282 19.30 -6.97 -4.32
C LEU A 282 18.91 -6.81 -2.85
N MET A 283 17.65 -6.56 -2.54
CA MET A 283 17.13 -6.46 -1.19
C MET A 283 17.35 -7.76 -0.41
N LYS A 284 16.96 -8.89 -1.00
CA LYS A 284 17.16 -10.23 -0.41
C LYS A 284 18.63 -10.51 -0.11
N CYS A 285 19.51 -10.27 -1.07
CA CYS A 285 20.94 -10.51 -0.90
C CYS A 285 21.53 -9.58 0.17
N LEU A 286 21.20 -8.30 0.15
CA LEU A 286 21.69 -7.31 1.10
C LEU A 286 21.30 -7.65 2.54
N TYR A 287 20.01 -7.83 2.81
CA TYR A 287 19.51 -8.08 4.16
C TYR A 287 19.97 -9.42 4.72
N ARG A 288 20.25 -10.40 3.83
CA ARG A 288 20.81 -11.69 4.24
C ARG A 288 22.28 -11.63 4.67
N VAL A 289 23.11 -10.78 4.04
CA VAL A 289 24.56 -10.77 4.31
C VAL A 289 24.97 -9.66 5.27
N ARG A 290 24.30 -8.51 5.27
CA ARG A 290 24.68 -7.32 6.04
C ARG A 290 24.84 -7.57 7.54
N PRO A 291 23.96 -8.31 8.22
CA PRO A 291 24.11 -8.58 9.66
C PRO A 291 25.34 -9.42 10.02
N TYR A 292 25.95 -10.11 9.05
CA TYR A 292 27.04 -11.06 9.23
C TYR A 292 28.37 -10.60 8.62
N GLU A 293 28.42 -9.44 7.97
CA GLU A 293 29.64 -8.96 7.31
C GLU A 293 30.84 -8.87 8.25
N VAL A 294 32.01 -9.34 7.78
CA VAL A 294 33.28 -9.26 8.55
C VAL A 294 33.72 -7.81 8.63
N THR A 295 33.69 -7.10 7.51
CA THR A 295 34.06 -5.69 7.42
C THR A 295 32.80 -4.84 7.41
N PRO A 296 32.53 -4.05 8.47
CA PRO A 296 31.36 -3.21 8.55
C PRO A 296 31.20 -2.30 7.33
N GLY A 297 30.00 -2.27 6.73
CA GLY A 297 29.66 -1.46 5.57
C GLY A 297 30.00 -2.10 4.21
N SER A 298 30.69 -3.25 4.17
CA SER A 298 31.05 -3.92 2.92
C SER A 298 29.83 -4.39 2.12
N ALA A 299 28.77 -4.84 2.79
CA ALA A 299 27.53 -5.24 2.16
C ALA A 299 26.81 -4.05 1.51
N ASN A 300 26.74 -2.91 2.20
CA ASN A 300 26.16 -1.68 1.63
C ASN A 300 27.00 -1.16 0.45
N GLN A 301 28.33 -1.20 0.53
CA GLN A 301 29.22 -0.80 -0.56
C GLN A 301 28.99 -1.69 -1.79
N LEU A 302 28.86 -3.00 -1.59
CA LEU A 302 28.57 -3.96 -2.65
C LEU A 302 27.20 -3.69 -3.27
N TYR A 303 26.18 -3.44 -2.44
CA TYR A 303 24.86 -3.04 -2.91
C TYR A 303 24.91 -1.78 -3.78
N HIS A 304 25.54 -0.70 -3.33
CA HIS A 304 25.64 0.54 -4.12
C HIS A 304 26.40 0.36 -5.44
N THR A 305 27.38 -0.52 -5.45
CA THR A 305 28.09 -0.89 -6.69
C THR A 305 27.15 -1.59 -7.67
N TRP A 306 26.36 -2.56 -7.19
CA TRP A 306 25.39 -3.26 -8.02
C TRP A 306 24.20 -2.39 -8.42
N ASP A 307 23.69 -1.53 -7.54
CA ASP A 307 22.67 -0.54 -7.90
C ASP A 307 23.11 0.31 -9.08
N THR A 308 24.35 0.81 -9.04
CA THR A 308 24.93 1.57 -10.17
C THR A 308 25.04 0.74 -11.44
N ILE A 309 25.55 -0.50 -11.34
CA ILE A 309 25.69 -1.40 -12.50
C ILE A 309 24.34 -1.71 -13.11
N VAL A 310 23.32 -2.01 -12.28
CA VAL A 310 21.97 -2.33 -12.75
C VAL A 310 21.35 -1.14 -13.44
N ARG A 311 21.44 0.06 -12.86
CA ARG A 311 20.95 1.28 -13.51
C ARG A 311 21.61 1.51 -14.87
N GLU A 312 22.94 1.44 -14.94
CA GLU A 312 23.66 1.55 -16.22
C GLU A 312 23.21 0.49 -17.24
N THR A 313 23.01 -0.77 -16.84
CA THR A 313 22.56 -1.84 -17.75
C THR A 313 21.13 -1.65 -18.22
N LEU A 314 20.24 -1.13 -17.37
CA LEU A 314 18.86 -0.81 -17.73
C LEU A 314 18.77 0.40 -18.68
N GLU A 315 19.60 1.40 -18.47
CA GLU A 315 19.67 2.60 -19.31
C GLU A 315 20.32 2.32 -20.67
N HIS A 316 21.39 1.51 -20.70
CA HIS A 316 22.23 1.30 -21.88
C HIS A 316 22.12 -0.10 -22.48
N HIS A 317 20.92 -0.71 -22.42
CA HIS A 317 20.62 -1.99 -23.08
C HIS A 317 21.62 -3.12 -22.76
N GLY A 318 21.95 -3.27 -21.49
CA GLY A 318 22.86 -4.30 -21.00
C GLY A 318 24.32 -3.88 -20.86
N HIS A 319 24.68 -2.66 -21.26
CA HIS A 319 26.06 -2.16 -21.14
C HIS A 319 26.27 -1.40 -19.82
N SER A 320 27.40 -1.67 -19.14
CA SER A 320 27.83 -0.95 -17.95
C SER A 320 29.33 -0.73 -17.96
N LYS A 321 29.73 0.54 -17.77
CA LYS A 321 31.13 0.93 -17.60
C LYS A 321 31.65 0.51 -16.22
N THR A 322 30.80 0.61 -15.22
CA THR A 322 31.09 0.20 -13.84
C THR A 322 31.32 -1.31 -13.76
N ALA A 323 30.48 -2.13 -14.40
CA ALA A 323 30.67 -3.58 -14.46
C ALA A 323 31.97 -3.98 -15.14
N ARG A 324 32.36 -3.27 -16.23
CA ARG A 324 33.65 -3.52 -16.88
C ARG A 324 34.83 -3.33 -15.94
N LYS A 325 34.79 -2.30 -15.08
CA LYS A 325 35.82 -2.04 -14.08
C LYS A 325 35.75 -3.03 -12.91
N PHE A 326 34.56 -3.37 -12.45
CA PHE A 326 34.33 -4.16 -11.24
C PHE A 326 34.53 -5.67 -11.45
N ILE A 327 33.95 -6.24 -12.53
CA ILE A 327 33.97 -7.68 -12.82
C ILE A 327 34.59 -8.02 -14.19
N GLY A 328 35.20 -7.07 -14.87
CA GLY A 328 35.81 -7.28 -16.20
C GLY A 328 34.81 -7.46 -17.36
N LYS A 329 33.50 -7.34 -17.13
CA LYS A 329 32.44 -7.55 -18.13
C LYS A 329 31.68 -6.26 -18.41
N GLY A 330 31.78 -5.73 -19.62
CA GLY A 330 31.10 -4.47 -20.00
C GLY A 330 29.69 -4.66 -20.58
N TYR A 331 29.28 -5.91 -20.87
CA TYR A 331 27.96 -6.27 -21.35
C TYR A 331 27.39 -7.39 -20.49
N LEU A 332 26.22 -7.17 -19.90
CA LEU A 332 25.55 -8.04 -18.97
C LEU A 332 24.12 -8.30 -19.43
N PRO A 333 23.87 -9.35 -20.23
CA PRO A 333 22.51 -9.85 -20.44
C PRO A 333 21.85 -10.19 -19.10
N TYR A 334 20.53 -10.10 -19.03
CA TYR A 334 19.76 -10.25 -17.80
C TYR A 334 20.15 -11.50 -16.96
N GLN A 335 20.28 -12.65 -17.60
CA GLN A 335 20.70 -13.88 -16.93
C GLN A 335 22.11 -13.79 -16.33
N THR A 336 23.03 -13.14 -17.05
CA THR A 336 24.40 -12.92 -16.56
C THR A 336 24.40 -11.92 -15.41
N LEU A 337 23.64 -10.82 -15.53
CA LEU A 337 23.51 -9.80 -14.50
C LEU A 337 23.06 -10.40 -13.17
N VAL A 338 21.94 -11.12 -13.18
CA VAL A 338 21.38 -11.80 -11.99
C VAL A 338 22.38 -12.77 -11.37
N LYS A 339 23.03 -13.59 -12.19
CA LYS A 339 24.06 -14.54 -11.73
C LYS A 339 25.24 -13.84 -11.06
N GLU A 340 25.77 -12.76 -11.65
CA GLU A 340 26.92 -12.04 -11.09
C GLU A 340 26.55 -11.30 -9.80
N ILE A 341 25.32 -10.79 -9.67
CA ILE A 341 24.82 -10.21 -8.41
C ILE A 341 24.89 -11.28 -7.30
N VAL A 342 24.22 -12.41 -7.48
CA VAL A 342 24.19 -13.48 -6.47
C VAL A 342 25.60 -13.96 -6.13
N LYS A 343 26.43 -14.22 -7.14
CA LYS A 343 27.81 -14.64 -6.96
C LYS A 343 28.64 -13.65 -6.14
N SER A 344 28.45 -12.35 -6.35
CA SER A 344 29.20 -11.31 -5.63
C SER A 344 28.79 -11.25 -4.14
N PHE A 345 27.49 -11.32 -3.85
CA PHE A 345 26.99 -11.37 -2.47
C PHE A 345 27.31 -12.71 -1.78
N ASP A 346 27.36 -13.81 -2.55
CA ASP A 346 27.78 -15.10 -2.03
C ASP A 346 29.25 -15.12 -1.63
N ALA A 347 30.10 -14.46 -2.41
CA ALA A 347 31.54 -14.34 -2.14
C ALA A 347 31.89 -13.34 -1.02
N LEU A 348 30.92 -12.54 -0.52
CA LEU A 348 31.19 -11.59 0.56
C LEU A 348 31.61 -12.34 1.83
N PRO A 349 32.77 -11.97 2.45
CA PRO A 349 33.19 -12.57 3.69
C PRO A 349 32.20 -12.32 4.84
N LEU A 350 31.71 -13.40 5.43
CA LEU A 350 30.78 -13.36 6.55
C LEU A 350 31.48 -13.94 7.81
N LYS A 351 31.08 -13.48 8.98
CA LYS A 351 31.48 -14.03 10.28
C LYS A 351 31.02 -15.48 10.37
N ASP A 352 31.85 -16.32 10.93
CA ASP A 352 31.53 -17.72 11.25
C ASP A 352 30.74 -17.77 12.56
N GLU A 353 29.46 -17.47 12.48
CA GLU A 353 28.55 -17.46 13.61
C GLU A 353 27.21 -18.13 13.23
N PRO A 354 26.45 -18.67 14.20
CA PRO A 354 25.13 -19.20 13.96
C PRO A 354 24.20 -18.15 13.35
N ARG A 355 23.20 -18.63 12.61
CA ARG A 355 22.20 -17.74 12.03
C ARG A 355 21.46 -17.00 13.15
N LYS A 356 21.40 -15.67 13.03
CA LYS A 356 20.73 -14.80 13.98
C LYS A 356 19.22 -15.06 13.98
N VAL A 357 18.55 -14.58 15.02
CA VAL A 357 17.09 -14.57 15.06
C VAL A 357 16.57 -13.80 13.85
N ARG A 358 15.70 -14.44 13.08
CA ARG A 358 15.05 -13.82 11.92
C ARG A 358 13.78 -13.11 12.32
N VAL A 359 13.60 -11.91 11.80
CA VAL A 359 12.40 -11.08 11.99
C VAL A 359 11.84 -10.71 10.62
N GLY A 360 10.66 -11.24 10.31
CA GLY A 360 9.93 -10.91 9.10
C GLY A 360 9.28 -9.53 9.19
N VAL A 361 9.27 -8.78 8.09
CA VAL A 361 8.55 -7.51 7.98
C VAL A 361 7.54 -7.62 6.85
N VAL A 362 6.28 -7.62 7.20
CA VAL A 362 5.12 -7.61 6.27
C VAL A 362 4.27 -6.37 6.52
N GLY A 363 3.26 -6.13 5.72
CA GLY A 363 2.34 -5.02 5.96
C GLY A 363 1.99 -4.24 4.71
N GLU A 364 1.57 -2.99 4.89
CA GLU A 364 1.22 -2.07 3.81
C GLU A 364 2.47 -1.71 2.99
N ILE A 365 2.33 -1.66 1.68
CA ILE A 365 3.46 -1.56 0.74
C ILE A 365 4.38 -0.38 1.00
N LEU A 366 3.85 0.85 1.15
CA LEU A 366 4.69 2.01 1.42
C LEU A 366 5.40 1.83 2.77
N VAL A 367 4.64 1.51 3.82
CA VAL A 367 5.17 1.36 5.17
C VAL A 367 6.15 0.19 5.28
N LYS A 368 5.95 -0.89 4.51
CA LYS A 368 6.86 -2.04 4.46
C LYS A 368 8.23 -1.70 3.86
N TYR A 369 8.28 -0.89 2.80
CA TYR A 369 9.51 -0.69 2.01
C TYR A 369 10.16 0.68 2.14
N GLN A 370 9.44 1.72 2.62
CA GLN A 370 9.98 3.07 2.75
C GLN A 370 10.49 3.30 4.18
N PRO A 371 11.81 3.43 4.38
CA PRO A 371 12.40 3.58 5.70
C PRO A 371 11.88 4.81 6.47
N ASP A 372 11.66 5.94 5.77
CA ASP A 372 11.14 7.17 6.39
C ASP A 372 9.68 7.00 6.87
N ALA A 373 8.93 6.04 6.28
CA ALA A 373 7.56 5.72 6.66
C ALA A 373 7.46 4.73 7.82
N ASN A 374 8.53 3.97 8.10
CA ASN A 374 8.52 2.89 9.10
C ASN A 374 9.59 3.04 10.18
N ASN A 375 10.12 4.27 10.37
CA ASN A 375 11.14 4.56 11.35
C ASN A 375 12.37 3.65 11.21
N HIS A 376 12.77 3.33 9.97
CA HIS A 376 13.93 2.49 9.66
C HIS A 376 13.85 1.10 10.31
N VAL A 377 12.69 0.45 10.27
CA VAL A 377 12.43 -0.82 10.97
C VAL A 377 13.48 -1.90 10.70
N VAL A 378 14.02 -2.00 9.49
CA VAL A 378 15.08 -2.95 9.14
C VAL A 378 16.37 -2.64 9.90
N ASP A 379 16.78 -1.38 9.98
CA ASP A 379 17.97 -0.96 10.70
C ASP A 379 17.79 -1.18 12.21
N VAL A 380 16.58 -0.96 12.73
CA VAL A 380 16.24 -1.28 14.12
C VAL A 380 16.39 -2.78 14.40
N ILE A 381 15.84 -3.65 13.54
CA ILE A 381 15.96 -5.11 13.67
C ILE A 381 17.45 -5.51 13.68
N GLU A 382 18.24 -5.01 12.75
CA GLU A 382 19.67 -5.35 12.66
C GLU A 382 20.47 -4.80 13.84
N SER A 383 20.12 -3.62 14.36
CA SER A 383 20.74 -3.05 15.57
C SER A 383 20.53 -3.91 16.81
N GLN A 384 19.47 -4.71 16.84
CA GLN A 384 19.18 -5.67 17.90
C GLN A 384 19.83 -7.06 17.64
N ASN A 385 20.83 -7.11 16.76
CA ASN A 385 21.54 -8.35 16.41
C ASN A 385 20.63 -9.43 15.79
N CYS A 386 19.60 -9.02 15.05
CA CYS A 386 18.68 -9.87 14.31
C CYS A 386 18.92 -9.78 12.80
N GLU A 387 18.33 -10.70 12.02
CA GLU A 387 18.31 -10.70 10.56
C GLU A 387 16.91 -10.29 10.09
N ALA A 388 16.80 -9.20 9.34
CA ALA A 388 15.53 -8.78 8.74
C ALA A 388 15.21 -9.61 7.48
N VAL A 389 13.97 -10.06 7.36
CA VAL A 389 13.44 -10.78 6.18
C VAL A 389 12.23 -10.03 5.64
N VAL A 390 12.34 -9.50 4.43
CA VAL A 390 11.28 -8.71 3.81
C VAL A 390 10.85 -9.38 2.51
N PRO A 391 9.58 -9.83 2.37
CA PRO A 391 9.05 -10.39 1.12
C PRO A 391 9.15 -9.38 -0.03
N GLY A 392 9.29 -9.88 -1.26
CA GLY A 392 9.51 -9.06 -2.43
C GLY A 392 8.26 -8.27 -2.88
N ILE A 393 8.48 -7.13 -3.54
CA ILE A 393 7.40 -6.30 -4.08
C ILE A 393 6.69 -6.96 -5.26
N MET A 394 7.39 -7.85 -5.98
CA MET A 394 6.83 -8.55 -7.13
C MET A 394 5.71 -9.52 -6.77
N GLU A 395 5.69 -10.06 -5.55
CA GLU A 395 4.59 -10.90 -5.07
C GLU A 395 3.26 -10.14 -5.14
N PHE A 396 3.23 -8.91 -4.62
CA PHE A 396 2.04 -8.07 -4.72
C PHE A 396 1.66 -7.75 -6.16
N MET A 397 2.62 -7.41 -7.02
CA MET A 397 2.37 -7.07 -8.42
C MET A 397 1.82 -8.25 -9.24
N THR A 398 2.00 -9.48 -8.75
CA THR A 398 1.61 -10.73 -9.46
C THR A 398 0.30 -11.35 -8.95
N THR A 399 -0.37 -10.75 -7.97
CA THR A 399 -1.63 -11.28 -7.39
C THR A 399 -2.81 -11.30 -8.37
N ARG A 400 -2.86 -10.35 -9.31
CA ARG A 400 -4.03 -10.10 -10.18
C ARG A 400 -4.55 -11.33 -10.95
N PRO A 401 -3.72 -12.19 -11.56
CA PRO A 401 -4.19 -13.41 -12.23
C PRO A 401 -4.95 -14.37 -11.31
N TYR A 402 -4.52 -14.50 -10.06
CA TYR A 402 -5.12 -15.41 -9.08
C TYR A 402 -6.42 -14.86 -8.50
N ILE A 403 -6.48 -13.55 -8.29
CA ILE A 403 -7.72 -12.82 -7.95
C ILE A 403 -8.76 -13.01 -9.05
N SER A 404 -8.36 -12.93 -10.33
CA SER A 404 -9.26 -13.13 -11.47
C SER A 404 -9.80 -14.55 -11.54
N ASP A 405 -8.96 -15.57 -11.28
CA ASP A 405 -9.38 -16.97 -11.26
C ASP A 405 -10.41 -17.22 -10.14
N TRP A 406 -10.19 -16.63 -8.96
CA TRP A 406 -11.13 -16.70 -7.84
C TRP A 406 -12.46 -16.02 -8.17
N ASN A 407 -12.41 -14.80 -8.73
CA ASN A 407 -13.61 -14.03 -9.12
C ASN A 407 -14.43 -14.77 -10.17
N GLU A 408 -13.78 -15.44 -11.12
CA GLU A 408 -14.48 -16.25 -12.10
C GLU A 408 -15.17 -17.45 -11.46
N HIS A 409 -14.43 -18.17 -10.59
CA HIS A 409 -14.93 -19.39 -9.98
C HIS A 409 -16.13 -19.13 -9.06
N TYR A 410 -16.04 -18.11 -8.20
CA TYR A 410 -17.04 -17.87 -7.17
C TYR A 410 -18.09 -16.80 -7.53
N LEU A 411 -17.75 -15.82 -8.37
CA LEU A 411 -18.62 -14.70 -8.69
C LEU A 411 -19.12 -14.73 -10.14
N GLY A 412 -18.64 -15.64 -10.97
CA GLY A 412 -18.93 -15.64 -12.41
C GLY A 412 -18.37 -14.42 -13.15
N MET A 413 -17.45 -13.67 -12.52
CA MET A 413 -16.85 -12.45 -13.06
C MET A 413 -15.53 -12.81 -13.77
N GLY A 414 -15.62 -13.40 -14.95
CA GLY A 414 -14.46 -13.84 -15.71
C GLY A 414 -13.64 -12.68 -16.26
N GLY A 415 -12.31 -12.82 -16.18
CA GLY A 415 -11.33 -11.95 -16.83
C GLY A 415 -10.79 -12.56 -18.13
N ASN A 416 -9.75 -11.94 -18.66
CA ASN A 416 -9.03 -12.46 -19.83
C ASN A 416 -8.12 -13.65 -19.44
N LYS A 417 -8.68 -14.86 -19.39
CA LYS A 417 -7.94 -16.10 -19.03
C LYS A 417 -6.64 -16.29 -19.80
N LEU A 418 -6.69 -16.10 -21.12
CA LEU A 418 -5.51 -16.27 -21.97
C LEU A 418 -4.45 -15.21 -21.64
N GLY A 419 -4.85 -13.97 -21.44
CA GLY A 419 -3.95 -12.88 -21.04
C GLY A 419 -3.28 -13.16 -19.69
N TYR A 420 -4.03 -13.63 -18.70
CA TYR A 420 -3.49 -13.99 -17.39
C TYR A 420 -2.61 -15.24 -17.42
N ALA A 421 -2.93 -16.23 -18.23
CA ALA A 421 -2.06 -17.40 -18.43
C ALA A 421 -0.72 -16.99 -19.08
N LEU A 422 -0.76 -16.12 -20.08
CA LEU A 422 0.45 -15.57 -20.70
C LEU A 422 1.26 -14.71 -19.73
N MET A 423 0.59 -13.93 -18.90
CA MET A 423 1.24 -13.11 -17.86
C MET A 423 1.96 -14.01 -16.84
N ARG A 424 1.31 -15.05 -16.31
CA ARG A 424 1.96 -16.03 -15.40
C ARG A 424 3.21 -16.63 -16.05
N LYS A 425 3.09 -17.14 -17.28
CA LYS A 425 4.21 -17.72 -18.01
C LYS A 425 5.35 -16.72 -18.25
N ALA A 426 5.04 -15.46 -18.54
CA ALA A 426 6.04 -14.42 -18.70
C ALA A 426 6.77 -14.13 -17.39
N LEU A 427 6.05 -14.07 -16.26
CA LEU A 427 6.64 -13.88 -14.94
C LEU A 427 7.55 -15.04 -14.54
N ASP A 428 7.14 -16.27 -14.80
CA ASP A 428 7.98 -17.46 -14.60
C ASP A 428 9.27 -17.38 -15.42
N MET A 429 9.19 -16.91 -16.67
CA MET A 429 10.37 -16.71 -17.52
C MET A 429 11.31 -15.64 -16.99
N TYR A 430 10.80 -14.58 -16.35
CA TYR A 430 11.63 -13.55 -15.73
C TYR A 430 12.28 -14.03 -14.43
N ASN A 431 11.57 -14.82 -13.63
CA ASN A 431 12.05 -15.33 -12.35
C ASN A 431 13.01 -16.53 -12.49
N ALA A 432 12.89 -17.32 -13.55
CA ALA A 432 13.73 -18.51 -13.75
C ALA A 432 15.26 -18.26 -13.66
N PRO A 433 15.82 -17.17 -14.22
CA PRO A 433 17.24 -16.85 -14.03
C PRO A 433 17.60 -16.53 -12.58
N VAL A 434 16.68 -15.90 -11.81
CA VAL A 434 16.88 -15.57 -10.40
C VAL A 434 16.91 -16.84 -9.57
N HIS A 435 15.92 -17.72 -9.72
CA HIS A 435 15.88 -19.02 -9.04
C HIS A 435 17.16 -19.82 -9.30
N LYS A 436 17.55 -19.92 -10.59
CA LYS A 436 18.79 -20.61 -10.96
C LYS A 436 20.05 -19.99 -10.35
N ALA A 437 20.09 -18.67 -10.22
CA ALA A 437 21.24 -18.00 -9.61
C ALA A 437 21.29 -18.25 -8.09
N ILE A 438 20.14 -18.21 -7.41
CA ILE A 438 20.02 -18.49 -5.98
C ILE A 438 20.44 -19.94 -5.67
N ASP A 439 20.02 -20.91 -6.49
CA ASP A 439 20.42 -22.32 -6.32
C ASP A 439 21.94 -22.52 -6.36
N LEU A 440 22.67 -21.69 -7.13
CA LEU A 440 24.11 -21.74 -7.23
C LEU A 440 24.85 -21.18 -5.98
N ALA A 441 24.15 -20.51 -5.08
CA ALA A 441 24.71 -19.94 -3.85
C ALA A 441 24.65 -20.92 -2.64
N HIS A 442 24.51 -22.21 -2.90
CA HIS A 442 24.63 -23.29 -1.91
C HIS A 442 23.81 -23.10 -0.63
N GLY A 443 22.60 -22.54 -0.75
CA GLY A 443 21.66 -22.36 0.37
C GLY A 443 21.88 -21.10 1.21
N LYS A 444 22.81 -20.21 0.84
CA LYS A 444 22.97 -18.93 1.52
C LYS A 444 21.71 -18.06 1.40
N PHE A 445 21.07 -18.07 0.24
CA PHE A 445 19.83 -17.36 -0.06
C PHE A 445 18.68 -18.33 -0.24
N SER A 446 17.52 -18.03 0.36
CA SER A 446 16.31 -18.83 0.21
C SER A 446 15.55 -18.48 -1.07
N GLN A 447 14.93 -19.47 -1.67
CA GLN A 447 13.91 -19.25 -2.70
C GLN A 447 12.62 -18.73 -2.08
N ASP A 448 11.89 -17.88 -2.81
CA ASP A 448 10.54 -17.49 -2.45
C ASP A 448 9.56 -18.58 -2.91
N LEU A 449 8.43 -18.70 -2.22
CA LEU A 449 7.40 -19.64 -2.62
C LEU A 449 6.75 -19.19 -3.95
N PRO A 450 6.45 -20.13 -4.83
CA PRO A 450 5.65 -19.83 -6.02
C PRO A 450 4.25 -19.33 -5.63
N MET A 451 3.72 -18.35 -6.37
CA MET A 451 2.39 -17.80 -6.11
C MET A 451 1.26 -18.83 -5.93
N PRO A 452 1.20 -19.97 -6.68
CA PRO A 452 0.19 -20.99 -6.41
C PRO A 452 0.28 -21.59 -5.01
N GLU A 453 1.47 -21.67 -4.42
CA GLU A 453 1.66 -22.17 -3.05
C GLU A 453 1.25 -21.10 -2.03
N LEU A 454 1.56 -19.82 -2.28
CA LEU A 454 1.07 -18.70 -1.46
C LEU A 454 -0.46 -18.63 -1.44
N VAL A 455 -1.13 -18.85 -2.58
CA VAL A 455 -2.59 -18.95 -2.68
C VAL A 455 -3.12 -20.05 -1.76
N LYS A 456 -2.53 -21.25 -1.80
CA LYS A 456 -2.94 -22.36 -0.91
C LYS A 456 -2.77 -22.02 0.55
N LYS A 457 -1.64 -21.38 0.92
CA LYS A 457 -1.39 -20.94 2.30
C LYS A 457 -2.42 -19.92 2.76
N ALA A 458 -2.75 -18.95 1.91
CA ALA A 458 -3.79 -18.00 2.25
C ALA A 458 -5.12 -18.71 2.60
N ASP A 459 -5.53 -19.69 1.81
CA ASP A 459 -6.80 -20.40 2.01
C ASP A 459 -6.88 -21.19 3.32
N GLU A 460 -5.76 -21.48 3.98
CA GLU A 460 -5.74 -22.09 5.31
C GLU A 460 -6.29 -21.14 6.40
N VAL A 461 -6.10 -19.84 6.22
CA VAL A 461 -6.44 -18.80 7.20
C VAL A 461 -7.52 -17.86 6.70
N THR A 462 -7.40 -17.36 5.46
CA THR A 462 -8.34 -16.42 4.86
C THR A 462 -8.60 -16.82 3.40
N SER A 463 -9.61 -16.22 2.77
CA SER A 463 -9.91 -16.48 1.37
C SER A 463 -9.18 -15.53 0.44
N VAL A 464 -8.77 -16.01 -0.73
CA VAL A 464 -8.31 -15.16 -1.85
C VAL A 464 -9.36 -14.12 -2.27
N GLY A 465 -10.62 -14.33 -1.90
CA GLY A 465 -11.71 -13.37 -2.06
C GLY A 465 -11.54 -12.08 -1.25
N VAL A 466 -10.67 -12.04 -0.25
CA VAL A 466 -10.32 -10.83 0.49
C VAL A 466 -9.25 -10.06 -0.30
N GLN A 467 -9.68 -9.18 -1.20
CA GLN A 467 -8.87 -8.58 -2.26
C GLN A 467 -8.54 -7.10 -2.04
N ALA A 468 -8.96 -6.51 -0.91
CA ALA A 468 -8.72 -5.10 -0.63
C ALA A 468 -7.25 -4.86 -0.21
N GLY A 469 -6.58 -3.92 -0.87
CA GLY A 469 -5.15 -3.63 -0.65
C GLY A 469 -4.28 -4.86 -0.89
N GLU A 470 -3.41 -5.18 0.05
CA GLU A 470 -2.60 -6.40 0.07
C GLU A 470 -3.48 -7.65 0.21
N GLY A 471 -4.59 -7.50 0.91
CA GLY A 471 -5.61 -8.53 1.07
C GLY A 471 -5.06 -9.86 1.58
N TRP A 472 -5.47 -10.94 0.94
CA TRP A 472 -5.06 -12.31 1.28
C TRP A 472 -3.53 -12.53 1.26
N LEU A 473 -2.80 -11.76 0.42
CA LEU A 473 -1.36 -11.91 0.28
C LEU A 473 -0.64 -11.61 1.60
N LEU A 474 -1.06 -10.59 2.34
CA LEU A 474 -0.47 -10.26 3.63
C LEU A 474 -0.52 -11.46 4.61
N THR A 475 -1.65 -12.17 4.65
CA THR A 475 -1.77 -13.40 5.45
C THR A 475 -0.85 -14.51 4.95
N ALA A 476 -0.74 -14.68 3.62
CA ALA A 476 0.12 -15.69 3.01
C ALA A 476 1.60 -15.42 3.28
N GLU A 477 2.07 -14.17 3.19
CA GLU A 477 3.44 -13.76 3.52
C GLU A 477 3.78 -14.09 4.99
N ILE A 478 2.87 -13.87 5.92
CA ILE A 478 3.08 -14.23 7.33
C ILE A 478 3.29 -15.74 7.47
N LEU A 479 2.45 -16.55 6.83
CA LEU A 479 2.54 -18.02 6.89
C LEU A 479 3.82 -18.52 6.22
N GLU A 480 4.20 -17.98 5.08
CA GLU A 480 5.45 -18.30 4.39
C GLU A 480 6.67 -18.04 5.29
N LEU A 481 6.72 -16.88 5.94
CA LEU A 481 7.80 -16.53 6.85
C LEU A 481 7.90 -17.53 8.01
N ILE A 482 6.79 -17.83 8.68
CA ILE A 482 6.76 -18.76 9.80
C ILE A 482 7.27 -20.13 9.37
N GLU A 483 6.75 -20.70 8.30
CA GLU A 483 7.11 -22.03 7.81
C GLU A 483 8.53 -22.10 7.24
N SER A 484 9.05 -20.98 6.70
CA SER A 484 10.45 -20.90 6.30
C SER A 484 11.41 -20.80 7.50
N GLY A 485 10.88 -20.85 8.75
CA GLY A 485 11.61 -20.76 10.01
C GLY A 485 11.91 -19.31 10.43
N CYS A 486 11.09 -18.36 10.05
CA CYS A 486 11.08 -16.98 10.52
C CYS A 486 9.79 -16.69 11.31
N PRO A 487 9.63 -17.26 12.54
CA PRO A 487 8.38 -17.17 13.27
C PRO A 487 8.12 -15.80 13.91
N ASN A 488 9.12 -14.93 13.99
CA ASN A 488 8.97 -13.59 14.52
C ASN A 488 8.61 -12.65 13.37
N VAL A 489 7.42 -12.06 13.40
CA VAL A 489 6.90 -11.24 12.30
C VAL A 489 6.37 -9.91 12.81
N ILE A 490 6.86 -8.83 12.23
CA ILE A 490 6.33 -7.48 12.39
C ILE A 490 5.37 -7.20 11.22
N CYS A 491 4.11 -6.92 11.53
CA CYS A 491 3.16 -6.39 10.57
C CYS A 491 3.18 -4.85 10.65
N ALA A 492 3.93 -4.23 9.76
CA ALA A 492 4.06 -2.79 9.65
C ALA A 492 2.84 -2.22 8.91
N GLN A 493 1.98 -1.51 9.61
CA GLN A 493 0.70 -1.08 9.06
C GLN A 493 0.41 0.38 9.36
N PRO A 494 -0.25 1.13 8.45
CA PRO A 494 -0.80 2.43 8.78
C PRO A 494 -1.94 2.27 9.79
N PHE A 495 -2.03 3.15 10.77
CA PHE A 495 -3.19 3.19 11.65
C PHE A 495 -4.49 3.28 10.85
N ALA A 496 -5.50 2.51 11.24
CA ALA A 496 -6.81 2.41 10.58
C ALA A 496 -6.77 1.99 9.10
N CYS A 497 -5.70 1.33 8.64
CA CYS A 497 -5.65 0.70 7.32
C CYS A 497 -6.56 -0.54 7.33
N LEU A 498 -7.73 -0.46 6.69
CA LEU A 498 -8.71 -1.55 6.68
C LEU A 498 -8.13 -2.89 6.20
N PRO A 499 -7.45 -2.98 5.03
CA PRO A 499 -6.88 -4.25 4.57
C PRO A 499 -5.91 -4.86 5.59
N ASN A 500 -4.98 -4.07 6.12
CA ASN A 500 -3.97 -4.56 7.06
C ASN A 500 -4.59 -4.97 8.41
N HIS A 501 -5.62 -4.29 8.88
CA HIS A 501 -6.32 -4.69 10.10
C HIS A 501 -7.11 -5.98 9.91
N VAL A 502 -7.73 -6.19 8.75
CA VAL A 502 -8.52 -7.40 8.46
C VAL A 502 -7.62 -8.60 8.18
N THR A 503 -6.69 -8.51 7.23
CA THR A 503 -5.88 -9.64 6.74
C THR A 503 -4.52 -9.78 7.41
N GLY A 504 -4.09 -8.75 8.16
CA GLY A 504 -2.95 -8.82 9.07
C GLY A 504 -3.45 -9.13 10.49
N ARG A 505 -3.62 -8.06 11.29
CA ARG A 505 -3.95 -8.16 12.72
C ARG A 505 -5.16 -9.04 13.03
N GLY A 506 -6.21 -8.97 12.22
CA GLY A 506 -7.43 -9.79 12.42
C GLY A 506 -7.19 -11.29 12.26
N MET A 507 -6.13 -11.71 11.56
CA MET A 507 -5.81 -13.12 11.33
C MET A 507 -4.84 -13.70 12.36
N PHE A 508 -4.18 -12.89 13.20
CA PHE A 508 -3.14 -13.36 14.14
C PHE A 508 -3.67 -14.44 15.10
N GLY A 509 -4.88 -14.30 15.58
CA GLY A 509 -5.48 -15.31 16.47
C GLY A 509 -5.63 -16.68 15.80
N LYS A 510 -6.00 -16.72 14.52
CA LYS A 510 -6.08 -17.99 13.77
C LYS A 510 -4.69 -18.52 13.44
N ILE A 511 -3.76 -17.66 13.01
CA ILE A 511 -2.40 -18.05 12.69
C ILE A 511 -1.71 -18.67 13.92
N ARG A 512 -1.78 -18.04 15.09
CA ARG A 512 -1.19 -18.56 16.33
C ARG A 512 -1.79 -19.90 16.79
N ARG A 513 -3.05 -20.20 16.45
CA ARG A 513 -3.64 -21.52 16.72
C ARG A 513 -3.08 -22.61 15.79
N LEU A 514 -2.77 -22.27 14.55
CA LEU A 514 -2.17 -23.19 13.58
C LEU A 514 -0.67 -23.33 13.79
N HIS A 515 -0.01 -22.25 14.17
CA HIS A 515 1.43 -22.12 14.38
C HIS A 515 1.71 -21.53 15.77
N PRO A 516 1.70 -22.36 16.83
CA PRO A 516 1.93 -21.90 18.22
C PRO A 516 3.28 -21.22 18.44
N GLU A 517 4.28 -21.50 17.58
CA GLU A 517 5.61 -20.88 17.56
C GLU A 517 5.60 -19.45 17.01
N ALA A 518 4.51 -19.00 16.41
CA ALA A 518 4.41 -17.70 15.76
C ALA A 518 4.37 -16.56 16.78
N ASN A 519 5.37 -15.70 16.73
CA ASN A 519 5.47 -14.46 17.48
C ASN A 519 5.20 -13.28 16.53
N ILE A 520 3.95 -12.85 16.44
CA ILE A 520 3.51 -11.84 15.49
C ILE A 520 3.08 -10.59 16.23
N VAL A 521 3.56 -9.43 15.82
CA VAL A 521 3.18 -8.13 16.37
C VAL A 521 2.77 -7.17 15.24
N SER A 522 1.73 -6.37 15.47
CA SER A 522 1.42 -5.24 14.60
C SER A 522 2.00 -3.96 15.16
N ILE A 523 2.63 -3.17 14.30
CA ILE A 523 3.08 -1.82 14.61
C ILE A 523 2.28 -0.86 13.75
N ASP A 524 1.53 0.03 14.39
CA ASP A 524 0.75 1.05 13.70
C ASP A 524 1.62 2.30 13.50
N TYR A 525 1.78 2.70 12.24
CA TYR A 525 2.46 3.92 11.85
C TYR A 525 1.46 5.01 11.49
N ASP A 526 1.77 6.24 11.89
CA ASP A 526 0.85 7.38 11.78
C ASP A 526 1.64 8.70 11.68
N PRO A 527 1.03 9.76 11.07
CA PRO A 527 1.63 11.07 10.99
C PRO A 527 2.12 11.65 12.29
#